data_889f54e35680a3c2c6cd4c59fe53e15b
#
_entry.id   889f54e35680a3c2c6cd4c59fe53e15b
#
_cell.length_a   1.000
_cell.length_b   1.000
_cell.length_c   1.000
_cell.angle_alpha   90.00
_cell.angle_beta   90.00
_cell.angle_gamma   90.00
#
_symmetry.space_group_name_H-M   'P 1'
#
loop_
_entity.id
_entity.type
_entity.pdbx_description
1 polymer ?
#
loop_
_entity_poly.entity_id
_entity_poly.type
_entity_poly.pdbx_seq_one_letter_code
_entity_poly.pdbx_strand_id
1 'polypeptide(L)'
;GIGDETESVVKRMMGAALIGEFQDRLAAGILVAGNACEEGVGNLKGCREIFNQYGNRIRAFYSFDGYMSMCTSIPVGSHRYRIQVLARGGHSYQDFGRDNAIHIAAQIIDALYRISPPKTSVPTYNVGKINGGTTVNSLAQEAVILYEYRSSSETCTQEMQEKFCAVIE
;
A
#
# COMPACT_ATOMS: atom_id res chain seq x y z
N GLY A 1 8.83 -12.19 -6.18
CA GLY A 1 9.59 -13.11 -7.02
C GLY A 1 9.58 -14.54 -6.49
N ILE A 2 10.23 -15.47 -7.20
CA ILE A 2 10.21 -16.91 -6.84
C ILE A 2 10.69 -17.18 -5.41
N GLY A 3 11.69 -16.45 -4.92
CA GLY A 3 12.20 -16.61 -3.56
C GLY A 3 11.29 -16.05 -2.47
N ASP A 4 10.46 -15.11 -2.80
CA ASP A 4 9.57 -14.42 -1.88
C ASP A 4 8.32 -15.25 -1.54
N GLU A 5 7.56 -15.62 -2.55
CA GLU A 5 6.28 -16.30 -2.36
C GLU A 5 6.38 -17.82 -2.34
N THR A 6 7.19 -18.42 -3.23
CA THR A 6 7.28 -19.89 -3.36
C THR A 6 7.83 -20.53 -2.10
N GLU A 7 8.84 -19.93 -1.47
CA GLU A 7 9.40 -20.42 -0.20
C GLU A 7 8.34 -20.40 0.91
N SER A 8 7.55 -19.35 0.99
CA SER A 8 6.46 -19.22 1.97
C SER A 8 5.35 -20.24 1.75
N VAL A 9 5.03 -20.59 0.50
CA VAL A 9 4.07 -21.67 0.16
C VAL A 9 4.60 -23.02 0.62
N VAL A 10 5.86 -23.35 0.30
CA VAL A 10 6.49 -24.63 0.72
C VAL A 10 6.53 -24.75 2.23
N LYS A 11 6.94 -23.70 2.94
CA LYS A 11 6.96 -23.66 4.42
C LYS A 11 5.59 -23.95 5.01
N ARG A 12 4.53 -23.34 4.46
CA ARG A 12 3.15 -23.58 4.91
C ARG A 12 2.70 -25.01 4.66
N MET A 13 3.02 -25.58 3.50
CA MET A 13 2.67 -26.97 3.17
C MET A 13 3.39 -27.96 4.11
N MET A 14 4.69 -27.76 4.34
CA MET A 14 5.47 -28.60 5.26
C MET A 14 4.98 -28.45 6.71
N GLY A 15 4.70 -27.22 7.14
CA GLY A 15 4.15 -26.95 8.48
C GLY A 15 2.78 -27.59 8.67
N ALA A 16 1.90 -27.50 7.67
CA ALA A 16 0.58 -28.15 7.71
C ALA A 16 0.69 -29.68 7.79
N ALA A 17 1.59 -30.29 7.02
CA ALA A 17 1.84 -31.73 7.07
C ALA A 17 2.35 -32.16 8.46
N LEU A 18 3.33 -31.46 9.01
CA LEU A 18 3.88 -31.73 10.34
C LEU A 18 2.81 -31.59 11.45
N ILE A 19 2.00 -30.52 11.39
CA ILE A 19 0.94 -30.31 12.36
C ILE A 19 -0.14 -31.39 12.24
N GLY A 20 -0.41 -31.88 11.02
CA GLY A 20 -1.35 -32.97 10.78
C GLY A 20 -1.00 -34.27 11.54
N GLU A 21 0.28 -34.52 11.81
CA GLU A 21 0.74 -35.67 12.63
C GLU A 21 0.32 -35.53 14.11
N PHE A 22 -0.02 -34.32 14.55
CA PHE A 22 -0.39 -34.02 15.94
C PHE A 22 -1.86 -33.56 16.07
N GLN A 23 -2.71 -33.81 15.08
CA GLN A 23 -4.08 -33.30 15.03
C GLN A 23 -4.89 -33.63 16.31
N ASP A 24 -4.69 -34.81 16.91
CA ASP A 24 -5.39 -35.25 18.13
C ASP A 24 -4.98 -34.45 19.38
N ARG A 25 -3.90 -33.69 19.31
CA ARG A 25 -3.35 -32.88 20.40
C ARG A 25 -3.70 -31.38 20.25
N LEU A 26 -4.36 -31.00 19.18
CA LEU A 26 -4.70 -29.62 18.91
C LEU A 26 -5.97 -29.21 19.67
N ALA A 27 -5.88 -28.10 20.39
CA ALA A 27 -7.01 -27.50 21.09
C ALA A 27 -7.97 -26.74 20.14
N ALA A 28 -7.59 -26.51 18.89
CA ALA A 28 -8.37 -25.79 17.87
C ALA A 28 -8.03 -26.32 16.48
N GLY A 29 -8.97 -26.16 15.54
CA GLY A 29 -8.73 -26.43 14.13
C GLY A 29 -7.73 -25.46 13.52
N ILE A 30 -7.06 -25.88 12.45
CA ILE A 30 -6.12 -25.04 11.69
C ILE A 30 -6.65 -24.88 10.27
N LEU A 31 -6.74 -23.63 9.83
CA LEU A 31 -7.02 -23.25 8.44
C LEU A 31 -5.71 -22.86 7.79
N VAL A 32 -5.30 -23.60 6.75
CA VAL A 32 -4.17 -23.24 5.91
C VAL A 32 -4.70 -22.63 4.63
N ALA A 33 -4.33 -21.39 4.34
CA ALA A 33 -4.83 -20.66 3.20
C ALA A 33 -3.70 -20.07 2.36
N GLY A 34 -3.81 -20.21 1.03
CA GLY A 34 -3.06 -19.43 0.06
C GLY A 34 -3.96 -18.34 -0.50
N ASN A 35 -3.53 -17.11 -0.48
CA ASN A 35 -4.31 -15.98 -0.98
C ASN A 35 -3.51 -15.18 -2.00
N ALA A 36 -4.19 -14.29 -2.72
CA ALA A 36 -3.61 -13.40 -3.71
C ALA A 36 -3.88 -11.93 -3.37
N CYS A 37 -3.29 -11.02 -4.15
CA CYS A 37 -3.49 -9.58 -4.02
C CYS A 37 -2.99 -9.01 -2.67
N GLU A 38 -1.86 -9.50 -2.17
CA GLU A 38 -1.17 -8.91 -1.03
C GLU A 38 -0.51 -7.60 -1.46
N GLU A 39 0.25 -7.62 -2.54
CA GLU A 39 1.13 -6.58 -3.01
C GLU A 39 0.42 -5.33 -3.57
N GLY A 40 1.06 -4.18 -3.37
CA GLY A 40 0.76 -2.94 -4.06
C GLY A 40 -0.70 -2.50 -3.93
N VAL A 41 -1.34 -2.32 -5.06
CA VAL A 41 -2.76 -1.91 -5.16
C VAL A 41 -3.75 -3.04 -4.83
N GLY A 42 -3.27 -4.27 -4.70
CA GLY A 42 -4.06 -5.41 -4.23
C GLY A 42 -4.54 -5.26 -2.79
N ASN A 43 -3.76 -4.56 -1.97
CA ASN A 43 -4.12 -4.09 -0.64
C ASN A 43 -4.69 -5.20 0.26
N LEU A 44 -4.02 -6.35 0.32
CA LEU A 44 -4.40 -7.51 1.14
C LEU A 44 -5.80 -8.08 0.83
N LYS A 45 -6.30 -7.92 -0.39
CA LYS A 45 -7.67 -8.28 -0.77
C LYS A 45 -8.02 -9.72 -0.41
N GLY A 46 -7.11 -10.67 -0.70
CA GLY A 46 -7.31 -12.08 -0.37
C GLY A 46 -7.36 -12.34 1.14
N CYS A 47 -6.50 -11.68 1.91
CA CYS A 47 -6.50 -11.76 3.36
C CYS A 47 -7.79 -11.19 3.97
N ARG A 48 -8.27 -10.06 3.47
CA ARG A 48 -9.54 -9.44 3.91
C ARG A 48 -10.71 -10.38 3.68
N GLU A 49 -10.72 -11.10 2.55
CA GLU A 49 -11.77 -12.08 2.26
C GLU A 49 -11.75 -13.25 3.23
N ILE A 50 -10.58 -13.76 3.61
CA ILE A 50 -10.45 -14.77 4.65
C ILE A 50 -11.06 -14.29 5.98
N PHE A 51 -10.79 -13.04 6.37
CA PHE A 51 -11.36 -12.45 7.58
C PHE A 51 -12.86 -12.20 7.48
N ASN A 52 -13.38 -11.84 6.30
CA ASN A 52 -14.82 -11.71 6.08
C ASN A 52 -15.56 -13.06 6.27
N GLN A 53 -14.97 -14.16 5.81
CA GLN A 53 -15.58 -15.48 5.89
C GLN A 53 -15.39 -16.16 7.25
N TYR A 54 -14.25 -15.98 7.89
CA TYR A 54 -13.85 -16.79 9.05
C TYR A 54 -13.47 -15.96 10.28
N GLY A 55 -13.47 -14.62 10.21
CA GLY A 55 -12.88 -13.76 11.24
C GLY A 55 -13.38 -14.01 12.66
N ASN A 56 -14.67 -14.29 12.83
CA ASN A 56 -15.28 -14.64 14.12
C ASN A 56 -14.81 -15.99 14.70
N ARG A 57 -14.13 -16.82 13.90
CA ARG A 57 -13.60 -18.14 14.28
C ARG A 57 -12.09 -18.13 14.42
N ILE A 58 -11.41 -17.06 14.00
CA ILE A 58 -9.95 -16.94 14.02
C ILE A 58 -9.52 -16.48 15.41
N ARG A 59 -8.80 -17.35 16.13
CA ARG A 59 -8.19 -17.02 17.44
C ARG A 59 -6.78 -16.44 17.28
N ALA A 60 -6.05 -16.89 16.27
CA ALA A 60 -4.71 -16.41 15.93
C ALA A 60 -4.51 -16.50 14.42
N PHE A 61 -3.80 -15.54 13.86
CA PHE A 61 -3.47 -15.49 12.44
C PHE A 61 -1.96 -15.35 12.27
N TYR A 62 -1.39 -16.23 11.45
CA TYR A 62 0.03 -16.24 11.13
C TYR A 62 0.20 -16.07 9.62
N SER A 63 0.87 -15.00 9.21
CA SER A 63 1.27 -14.78 7.82
C SER A 63 2.72 -15.21 7.63
N PHE A 64 2.95 -15.99 6.59
CA PHE A 64 4.29 -16.45 6.22
C PHE A 64 4.72 -15.67 4.97
N ASP A 65 5.67 -14.76 5.17
CA ASP A 65 6.22 -13.91 4.14
C ASP A 65 7.66 -13.54 4.49
N GLY A 66 8.48 -13.24 3.49
CA GLY A 66 9.86 -12.84 3.69
C GLY A 66 10.76 -13.90 4.30
N TYR A 67 11.75 -13.48 5.07
CA TYR A 67 12.83 -14.31 5.58
C TYR A 67 12.47 -15.02 6.89
N MET A 68 12.92 -16.29 7.02
CA MET A 68 12.65 -17.18 8.18
C MET A 68 13.16 -16.68 9.52
N SER A 69 14.12 -15.78 9.56
CA SER A 69 14.78 -15.34 10.80
C SER A 69 14.04 -14.21 11.53
N MET A 70 12.93 -13.72 10.99
CA MET A 70 12.19 -12.60 11.57
C MET A 70 10.75 -12.98 11.86
N CYS A 71 10.25 -12.49 12.99
CA CYS A 71 8.84 -12.55 13.35
C CYS A 71 8.37 -11.13 13.67
N THR A 72 7.46 -10.61 12.86
CA THR A 72 6.86 -9.28 13.08
C THR A 72 5.55 -9.45 13.84
N SER A 73 5.49 -8.93 15.06
CA SER A 73 4.29 -8.96 15.90
C SER A 73 3.51 -7.63 15.87
N ILE A 74 4.14 -6.55 15.40
CA ILE A 74 3.50 -5.24 15.26
C ILE A 74 3.46 -4.90 13.77
N PRO A 75 2.28 -5.00 13.14
CA PRO A 75 2.13 -4.68 11.74
C PRO A 75 2.22 -3.18 11.48
N VAL A 76 2.66 -2.82 10.29
CA VAL A 76 2.68 -1.44 9.81
C VAL A 76 1.48 -1.22 8.91
N GLY A 77 0.58 -0.32 9.30
CA GLY A 77 -0.54 0.13 8.46
C GLY A 77 -0.05 0.98 7.29
N SER A 78 -0.73 0.90 6.16
CA SER A 78 -0.41 1.71 4.98
C SER A 78 -1.67 2.27 4.32
N HIS A 79 -1.59 3.52 3.87
CA HIS A 79 -2.57 4.13 2.98
C HIS A 79 -1.90 4.46 1.66
N ARG A 80 -2.56 4.09 0.57
CA ARG A 80 -2.04 4.26 -0.79
C ARG A 80 -3.06 5.00 -1.64
N TYR A 81 -2.57 5.98 -2.39
CA TYR A 81 -3.39 6.87 -3.20
C TYR A 81 -2.89 6.92 -4.63
N ARG A 82 -3.84 6.97 -5.54
CA ARG A 82 -3.64 7.37 -6.92
C ARG A 82 -4.28 8.74 -7.10
N ILE A 83 -3.42 9.75 -7.24
CA ILE A 83 -3.84 11.14 -7.45
C ILE A 83 -3.80 11.38 -8.96
N GLN A 84 -4.92 11.77 -9.53
CA GLN A 84 -5.05 12.09 -10.94
C GLN A 84 -5.28 13.60 -11.08
N VAL A 85 -4.38 14.25 -11.78
CA VAL A 85 -4.46 15.67 -12.09
C VAL A 85 -4.91 15.81 -13.53
N LEU A 86 -5.99 16.54 -13.74
CA LEU A 86 -6.53 16.82 -15.06
C LEU A 86 -6.45 18.32 -15.35
N ALA A 87 -6.02 18.68 -16.56
CA ALA A 87 -5.94 20.04 -17.04
C ALA A 87 -6.41 20.13 -18.50
N ARG A 88 -6.68 21.31 -18.97
CA ARG A 88 -7.16 21.50 -20.35
C ARG A 88 -6.12 21.11 -21.40
N GLY A 89 -4.82 21.32 -21.07
CA GLY A 89 -3.74 21.10 -22.01
C GLY A 89 -3.70 22.10 -23.15
N GLY A 90 -2.85 21.84 -24.16
CA GLY A 90 -2.71 22.69 -25.34
C GLY A 90 -1.30 22.67 -25.94
N HIS A 91 -1.06 23.58 -26.88
CA HIS A 91 0.27 23.78 -27.48
C HIS A 91 1.11 24.72 -26.60
N SER A 92 2.32 24.34 -26.25
CA SER A 92 3.17 25.05 -25.27
C SER A 92 3.43 26.52 -25.62
N TYR A 93 3.45 26.88 -26.89
CA TYR A 93 3.62 28.27 -27.37
C TYR A 93 2.31 28.99 -27.56
N GLN A 94 1.33 28.40 -28.27
CA GLN A 94 0.06 29.06 -28.61
C GLN A 94 -0.85 29.25 -27.40
N ASP A 95 -0.80 28.28 -26.49
CA ASP A 95 -1.64 28.23 -25.28
C ASP A 95 -0.85 28.55 -24.02
N PHE A 96 0.28 29.26 -24.15
CA PHE A 96 1.13 29.62 -23.02
C PHE A 96 0.34 30.35 -21.92
N GLY A 97 0.56 29.93 -20.66
CA GLY A 97 -0.16 30.46 -19.49
C GLY A 97 -1.39 29.63 -19.07
N ARG A 98 -1.78 28.60 -19.84
CA ARG A 98 -2.79 27.65 -19.39
C ARG A 98 -2.20 26.65 -18.42
N ASP A 99 -3.09 26.00 -17.66
CA ASP A 99 -2.74 24.95 -16.71
C ASP A 99 -2.04 23.77 -17.40
N ASN A 100 -1.02 23.27 -16.75
CA ASN A 100 -0.27 22.08 -17.14
C ASN A 100 -0.36 21.06 -16.01
N ALA A 101 -0.95 19.89 -16.29
CA ALA A 101 -1.15 18.85 -15.29
C ALA A 101 0.16 18.37 -14.63
N ILE A 102 1.28 18.34 -15.37
CA ILE A 102 2.59 17.99 -14.80
C ILE A 102 3.05 19.07 -13.80
N HIS A 103 2.86 20.34 -14.11
CA HIS A 103 3.23 21.43 -13.20
C HIS A 103 2.40 21.37 -11.91
N ILE A 104 1.08 21.19 -12.02
CA ILE A 104 0.21 21.01 -10.86
C ILE A 104 0.61 19.77 -10.05
N ALA A 105 0.90 18.65 -10.71
CA ALA A 105 1.38 17.45 -10.04
C ALA A 105 2.69 17.68 -9.27
N ALA A 106 3.61 18.45 -9.83
CA ALA A 106 4.86 18.80 -9.14
C ALA A 106 4.60 19.68 -7.89
N GLN A 107 3.64 20.61 -7.95
CA GLN A 107 3.23 21.40 -6.79
C GLN A 107 2.58 20.55 -5.70
N ILE A 108 1.73 19.59 -6.07
CA ILE A 108 1.15 18.62 -5.13
C ILE A 108 2.25 17.80 -4.47
N ILE A 109 3.22 17.29 -5.22
CA ILE A 109 4.34 16.52 -4.67
C ILE A 109 5.14 17.38 -3.67
N ASP A 110 5.47 18.61 -4.02
CA ASP A 110 6.17 19.53 -3.12
C ASP A 110 5.38 19.76 -1.83
N ALA A 111 4.07 20.00 -1.93
CA ALA A 111 3.20 20.15 -0.77
C ALA A 111 3.13 18.89 0.11
N LEU A 112 3.03 17.69 -0.49
CA LEU A 112 3.06 16.42 0.24
C LEU A 112 4.36 16.22 1.02
N TYR A 113 5.50 16.61 0.45
CA TYR A 113 6.81 16.51 1.12
C TYR A 113 7.06 17.62 2.15
N ARG A 114 6.24 18.65 2.21
CA ARG A 114 6.23 19.67 3.28
C ARG A 114 5.36 19.30 4.46
N ILE A 115 4.60 18.21 4.41
CA ILE A 115 3.83 17.73 5.54
C ILE A 115 4.78 17.46 6.71
N SER A 116 4.56 18.16 7.84
CA SER A 116 5.26 17.84 9.08
C SER A 116 4.65 16.59 9.72
N PRO A 117 5.40 15.48 9.80
CA PRO A 117 4.86 14.24 10.35
C PRO A 117 4.58 14.37 11.86
N PRO A 118 3.62 13.58 12.40
CA PRO A 118 3.39 13.49 13.84
C PRO A 118 4.66 13.11 14.61
N LYS A 119 4.86 13.69 15.79
CA LYS A 119 6.06 13.41 16.61
C LYS A 119 5.95 12.15 17.46
N THR A 120 4.72 11.65 17.68
CA THR A 120 4.42 10.50 18.55
C THR A 120 4.79 9.15 17.93
N SER A 121 4.78 9.07 16.62
CA SER A 121 5.23 7.89 15.84
C SER A 121 5.66 8.41 14.49
N VAL A 122 6.90 8.14 14.10
CA VAL A 122 7.45 8.65 12.83
C VAL A 122 6.85 7.85 11.67
N PRO A 123 5.90 8.41 10.90
CA PRO A 123 5.41 7.76 9.69
C PRO A 123 6.47 7.84 8.61
N THR A 124 6.43 6.88 7.70
CA THR A 124 7.11 7.00 6.41
C THR A 124 6.11 7.41 5.34
N TYR A 125 6.55 8.17 4.35
CA TYR A 125 5.73 8.55 3.20
C TYR A 125 6.58 8.63 1.95
N ASN A 126 5.97 8.37 0.79
CA ASN A 126 6.69 8.31 -0.46
C ASN A 126 5.81 8.56 -1.67
N VAL A 127 6.32 9.29 -2.65
CA VAL A 127 5.82 9.30 -4.02
C VAL A 127 6.61 8.26 -4.81
N GLY A 128 6.02 7.11 -5.07
CA GLY A 128 6.69 5.98 -5.71
C GLY A 128 6.66 6.02 -7.24
N LYS A 129 5.73 6.78 -7.83
CA LYS A 129 5.59 6.88 -9.28
C LYS A 129 4.90 8.17 -9.69
N ILE A 130 5.37 8.76 -10.79
CA ILE A 130 4.68 9.83 -11.51
C ILE A 130 4.69 9.52 -12.99
N ASN A 131 3.57 9.77 -13.67
CA ASN A 131 3.43 9.73 -15.13
C ASN A 131 2.60 10.93 -15.59
N GLY A 132 2.90 11.46 -16.77
CA GLY A 132 2.11 12.54 -17.35
C GLY A 132 2.69 13.07 -18.64
N GLY A 133 1.83 13.76 -19.40
CA GLY A 133 2.21 14.41 -20.65
C GLY A 133 2.41 13.48 -21.83
N THR A 134 2.72 14.05 -23.00
CA THR A 134 2.92 13.34 -24.26
C THR A 134 4.20 13.75 -24.99
N THR A 135 4.35 15.05 -25.30
CA THR A 135 5.50 15.60 -26.03
C THR A 135 5.99 16.91 -25.38
N VAL A 136 7.23 17.30 -25.69
CA VAL A 136 7.87 18.49 -25.09
C VAL A 136 7.16 19.80 -25.42
N ASN A 137 6.44 19.87 -26.55
CA ASN A 137 5.73 21.07 -27.02
C ASN A 137 4.22 21.03 -26.72
N SER A 138 3.78 20.17 -25.80
CA SER A 138 2.39 20.13 -25.31
C SER A 138 2.31 20.49 -23.82
N LEU A 139 1.25 21.21 -23.45
CA LEU A 139 0.81 21.32 -22.07
C LEU A 139 0.11 20.01 -21.70
N ALA A 140 0.55 19.36 -20.65
CA ALA A 140 0.01 18.07 -20.24
C ALA A 140 -1.46 18.18 -19.81
N GLN A 141 -2.30 17.30 -20.35
CA GLN A 141 -3.72 17.21 -19.98
C GLN A 141 -3.95 16.34 -18.75
N GLU A 142 -3.02 15.39 -18.50
CA GLU A 142 -3.12 14.48 -17.39
C GLU A 142 -1.73 14.23 -16.78
N ALA A 143 -1.72 14.14 -15.45
CA ALA A 143 -0.62 13.54 -14.69
C ALA A 143 -1.19 12.65 -13.60
N VAL A 144 -0.47 11.56 -13.29
CA VAL A 144 -0.85 10.59 -12.25
C VAL A 144 0.31 10.41 -11.30
N ILE A 145 0.02 10.51 -10.01
CA ILE A 145 0.96 10.32 -8.91
C ILE A 145 0.49 9.09 -8.11
N LEU A 146 1.40 8.19 -7.77
CA LEU A 146 1.17 7.15 -6.76
C LEU A 146 1.91 7.54 -5.49
N TYR A 147 1.15 7.73 -4.43
CA TYR A 147 1.63 8.16 -3.11
C TYR A 147 1.21 7.16 -2.04
N GLU A 148 2.08 6.95 -1.05
CA GLU A 148 1.74 6.18 0.14
C GLU A 148 2.28 6.85 1.41
N TYR A 149 1.67 6.56 2.54
CA TYR A 149 2.27 6.73 3.87
C TYR A 149 2.00 5.50 4.72
N ARG A 150 2.89 5.24 5.68
CA ARG A 150 2.84 4.07 6.56
C ARG A 150 3.13 4.47 8.00
N SER A 151 2.46 3.81 8.95
CA SER A 151 2.76 3.93 10.39
C SER A 151 2.31 2.67 11.13
N SER A 152 3.00 2.36 12.23
CA SER A 152 2.56 1.34 13.19
C SER A 152 1.53 1.89 14.20
N SER A 153 1.21 3.18 14.16
CA SER A 153 0.24 3.85 15.02
C SER A 153 -0.99 4.27 14.21
N GLU A 154 -2.16 3.82 14.64
CA GLU A 154 -3.43 4.20 14.02
C GLU A 154 -3.69 5.71 14.14
N THR A 155 -3.44 6.31 15.30
CA THR A 155 -3.57 7.76 15.51
C THR A 155 -2.67 8.54 14.55
N CYS A 156 -1.42 8.10 14.38
CA CYS A 156 -0.50 8.73 13.43
C CYS A 156 -1.01 8.59 11.99
N THR A 157 -1.60 7.45 11.64
CA THR A 157 -2.17 7.22 10.31
C THR A 157 -3.36 8.15 10.04
N GLN A 158 -4.21 8.37 11.03
CA GLN A 158 -5.34 9.30 10.95
C GLN A 158 -4.87 10.76 10.79
N GLU A 159 -3.90 11.20 11.59
CA GLU A 159 -3.32 12.55 11.44
C GLU A 159 -2.67 12.76 10.06
N MET A 160 -1.99 11.74 9.53
CA MET A 160 -1.43 11.79 8.16
C MET A 160 -2.52 11.89 7.11
N GLN A 161 -3.66 11.21 7.32
CA GLN A 161 -4.82 11.32 6.44
C GLN A 161 -5.38 12.75 6.39
N GLU A 162 -5.57 13.37 7.54
CA GLU A 162 -6.07 14.75 7.62
C GLU A 162 -5.14 15.72 6.89
N LYS A 163 -3.82 15.59 7.11
CA LYS A 163 -2.81 16.42 6.44
C LYS A 163 -2.75 16.18 4.93
N PHE A 164 -2.92 14.93 4.51
CA PHE A 164 -3.01 14.58 3.09
C PHE A 164 -4.24 15.22 2.45
N CYS A 165 -5.41 15.07 3.07
CA CYS A 165 -6.65 15.69 2.55
C CYS A 165 -6.50 17.21 2.42
N ALA A 166 -5.92 17.88 3.41
CA ALA A 166 -5.68 19.32 3.37
C ALA A 166 -4.71 19.77 2.25
N VAL A 167 -3.89 18.89 1.71
CA VAL A 167 -3.04 19.19 0.54
C VAL A 167 -3.79 19.01 -0.78
N ILE A 168 -4.78 18.10 -0.82
CA ILE A 168 -5.48 17.74 -2.05
C ILE A 168 -6.74 18.61 -2.27
N GLU A 169 -7.36 19.12 -1.20
CA GLU A 169 -8.47 20.08 -1.24
C GLU A 169 -8.02 21.50 -1.64
#